data_161bd45c63875aba8b2db0f39b95e315
#
_entry.id   161bd45c63875aba8b2db0f39b95e315
#
_cell.length_a   1.000
_cell.length_b   1.000
_cell.length_c   1.000
_cell.angle_alpha   90.00
_cell.angle_beta   90.00
_cell.angle_gamma   90.00
#
_symmetry.space_group_name_H-M   'P 1'
#
loop_
_entity.id
_entity.type
_entity.pdbx_description
1 polymer ?
#
loop_
_entity_poly.entity_id
_entity_poly.type
_entity_poly.pdbx_seq_one_letter_code
_entity_poly.pdbx_strand_id
1 'polypeptide(L)'
;VQIGRTGVMQMVNNYERRTGCHPKYVLSGYSQGAMILLEHERELARRGQLAGVVYFGNPNTARGDWSTVGVPGGGAGGMLGFLPFNTKTAAATRNRVNYCLPLDAVCDLSIPTLQAAQPTGGNHARYFRWHSRWDNQVSDSFGRFVDQVRYR
;
A
#
# COMPACT_ATOMS: atom_id res chain seq x y z
N VAL A 1 -10.32 -11.18 6.42
CA VAL A 1 -10.40 -9.82 5.83
C VAL A 1 -11.30 -8.92 6.66
N GLN A 2 -12.51 -9.35 6.97
CA GLN A 2 -13.47 -8.52 7.73
C GLN A 2 -12.96 -8.13 9.13
N ILE A 3 -12.39 -9.06 9.88
CA ILE A 3 -11.81 -8.79 11.21
C ILE A 3 -10.67 -7.76 11.12
N GLY A 4 -9.82 -7.86 10.10
CA GLY A 4 -8.76 -6.89 9.89
C GLY A 4 -9.27 -5.49 9.56
N ARG A 5 -10.32 -5.40 8.75
CA ARG A 5 -10.96 -4.11 8.40
C ARG A 5 -11.46 -3.37 9.63
N THR A 6 -12.20 -4.04 10.48
CA THR A 6 -12.72 -3.43 11.72
C THR A 6 -11.61 -3.16 12.73
N GLY A 7 -10.60 -4.04 12.81
CA GLY A 7 -9.50 -3.96 13.77
C GLY A 7 -8.67 -2.68 13.64
N VAL A 8 -8.37 -2.22 12.42
CA VAL A 8 -7.56 -1.02 12.22
C VAL A 8 -8.20 0.21 12.85
N MET A 9 -9.47 0.47 12.56
CA MET A 9 -10.15 1.63 13.14
C MET A 9 -10.42 1.47 14.64
N GLN A 10 -10.60 0.27 15.12
CA GLN A 10 -10.66 0.01 16.57
C GLN A 10 -9.35 0.40 17.26
N MET A 11 -8.19 0.05 16.67
CA MET A 11 -6.90 0.45 17.21
C MET A 11 -6.71 1.96 17.23
N VAL A 12 -7.05 2.65 16.13
CA VAL A 12 -7.00 4.10 16.04
C VAL A 12 -7.88 4.75 17.10
N ASN A 13 -9.16 4.36 17.16
CA ASN A 13 -10.13 4.93 18.08
C ASN A 13 -9.76 4.64 19.55
N ASN A 14 -9.28 3.44 19.85
CA ASN A 14 -8.85 3.08 21.21
C ASN A 14 -7.63 3.88 21.65
N TYR A 15 -6.65 4.05 20.75
CA TYR A 15 -5.48 4.87 21.04
C TYR A 15 -5.87 6.33 21.33
N GLU A 16 -6.68 6.94 20.47
CA GLU A 16 -7.10 8.32 20.61
C GLU A 16 -7.95 8.54 21.87
N ARG A 17 -8.84 7.62 22.19
CA ARG A 17 -9.65 7.67 23.40
C ARG A 17 -8.81 7.54 24.68
N ARG A 18 -7.83 6.64 24.65
CA ARG A 18 -6.95 6.40 25.81
C ARG A 18 -5.97 7.54 26.07
N THR A 19 -5.46 8.16 25.02
CA THR A 19 -4.41 9.17 25.10
C THR A 19 -4.92 10.61 25.01
N GLY A 20 -6.11 10.82 24.47
CA GLY A 20 -6.62 12.16 24.11
C GLY A 20 -5.91 12.80 22.91
N CYS A 21 -5.01 12.06 22.25
CA CYS A 21 -4.24 12.55 21.11
C CYS A 21 -4.92 12.15 19.79
N HIS A 22 -4.80 13.04 18.78
CA HIS A 22 -5.26 12.78 17.40
C HIS A 22 -4.06 12.88 16.45
N PRO A 23 -3.16 11.89 16.45
CA PRO A 23 -1.95 11.95 15.64
C PRO A 23 -2.25 11.75 14.16
N LYS A 24 -1.25 11.98 13.32
CA LYS A 24 -1.23 11.48 11.95
C LYS A 24 -0.62 10.07 11.95
N TYR A 25 -1.12 9.24 11.06
CA TYR A 25 -0.73 7.83 10.95
C TYR A 25 0.04 7.58 9.66
N VAL A 26 1.00 6.69 9.72
CA VAL A 26 1.61 6.06 8.56
C VAL A 26 1.05 4.64 8.46
N LEU A 27 0.46 4.30 7.33
CA LEU A 27 -0.05 2.97 7.07
C LEU A 27 0.95 2.15 6.28
N SER A 28 1.10 0.89 6.63
CA SER A 28 1.93 -0.04 5.86
C SER A 28 1.23 -1.39 5.76
N GLY A 29 1.14 -1.93 4.55
CA GLY A 29 0.46 -3.20 4.31
C GLY A 29 1.08 -4.01 3.19
N TYR A 30 1.15 -5.32 3.40
CA TYR A 30 1.62 -6.30 2.43
C TYR A 30 0.48 -7.23 2.03
N SER A 31 0.31 -7.47 0.73
CA SER A 31 -0.63 -8.44 0.19
C SER A 31 -2.07 -8.23 0.70
N GLN A 32 -2.65 -9.16 1.41
CA GLN A 32 -3.96 -9.04 2.02
C GLN A 32 -4.03 -7.88 3.03
N GLY A 33 -2.93 -7.56 3.71
CA GLY A 33 -2.84 -6.39 4.59
C GLY A 33 -3.01 -5.08 3.83
N ALA A 34 -2.42 -4.96 2.64
CA ALA A 34 -2.64 -3.81 1.77
C ALA A 34 -4.11 -3.69 1.35
N MET A 35 -4.75 -4.82 1.06
CA MET A 35 -6.16 -4.87 0.70
C MET A 35 -7.08 -4.33 1.81
N ILE A 36 -6.74 -4.62 3.06
CA ILE A 36 -7.48 -4.16 4.24
C ILE A 36 -7.35 -2.65 4.43
N LEU A 37 -6.18 -2.09 4.15
CA LEU A 37 -5.87 -0.70 4.49
C LEU A 37 -6.45 0.34 3.52
N LEU A 38 -6.89 -0.04 2.34
CA LEU A 38 -7.31 0.91 1.30
C LEU A 38 -8.45 1.83 1.74
N GLU A 39 -9.46 1.29 2.40
CA GLU A 39 -10.57 2.11 2.92
C GLU A 39 -10.14 2.99 4.10
N HIS A 40 -9.16 2.54 4.89
CA HIS A 40 -8.59 3.31 6.00
C HIS A 40 -7.68 4.43 5.50
N GLU A 41 -6.97 4.22 4.39
CA GLU A 41 -6.25 5.27 3.67
C GLU A 41 -7.19 6.44 3.35
N ARG A 42 -8.35 6.15 2.77
CA ARG A 42 -9.33 7.18 2.44
C ARG A 42 -9.89 7.87 3.69
N GLU A 43 -10.26 7.11 4.70
CA GLU A 43 -10.86 7.65 5.91
C GLU A 43 -9.88 8.54 6.68
N LEU A 44 -8.63 8.10 6.85
CA LEU A 44 -7.61 8.89 7.53
C LEU A 44 -7.19 10.12 6.72
N ALA A 45 -7.13 10.00 5.39
CA ALA A 45 -6.91 11.16 4.53
C ALA A 45 -8.04 12.19 4.66
N ARG A 46 -9.29 11.74 4.69
CA ARG A 46 -10.46 12.61 4.90
C ARG A 46 -10.41 13.35 6.25
N ARG A 47 -9.91 12.70 7.29
CA ARG A 47 -9.73 13.29 8.63
C ARG A 47 -8.51 14.20 8.75
N GLY A 48 -7.65 14.28 7.72
CA GLY A 48 -6.37 14.96 7.81
C GLY A 48 -5.35 14.23 8.70
N GLN A 49 -5.55 12.94 8.94
CA GLN A 49 -4.72 12.12 9.83
C GLN A 49 -3.85 11.10 9.09
N LEU A 50 -3.68 11.23 7.77
CA LEU A 50 -2.80 10.36 7.01
C LEU A 50 -1.47 11.08 6.73
N ALA A 51 -0.39 10.60 7.34
CA ALA A 51 0.97 11.07 7.04
C ALA A 51 1.54 10.43 5.78
N GLY A 52 1.17 9.19 5.54
CA GLY A 52 1.57 8.46 4.34
C GLY A 52 1.12 7.01 4.38
N VAL A 53 1.21 6.35 3.23
CA VAL A 53 0.90 4.94 3.11
C VAL A 53 1.91 4.24 2.19
N VAL A 54 2.34 3.05 2.58
CA VAL A 54 3.26 2.22 1.81
C VAL A 54 2.66 0.82 1.67
N TYR A 55 2.42 0.42 0.44
CA TYR A 55 1.91 -0.91 0.11
C TYR A 55 2.97 -1.77 -0.54
N PHE A 56 2.94 -3.07 -0.27
CA PHE A 56 3.81 -4.07 -0.87
C PHE A 56 2.95 -5.18 -1.47
N GLY A 57 3.13 -5.49 -2.75
CA GLY A 57 2.35 -6.55 -3.42
C GLY A 57 0.84 -6.33 -3.30
N ASN A 58 0.37 -5.15 -3.58
CA ASN A 58 -1.00 -4.70 -3.31
C ASN A 58 -1.98 -5.23 -4.35
N PRO A 59 -2.93 -6.12 -3.97
CA PRO A 59 -3.95 -6.61 -4.90
C PRO A 59 -4.85 -5.50 -5.45
N ASN A 60 -4.94 -4.37 -4.75
CA ASN A 60 -5.73 -3.21 -5.15
C ASN A 60 -4.96 -2.23 -6.04
N THR A 61 -3.78 -2.57 -6.54
CA THR A 61 -3.03 -1.70 -7.45
C THR A 61 -3.89 -1.34 -8.66
N ALA A 62 -4.22 -0.07 -8.79
CA ALA A 62 -4.98 0.42 -9.93
C ALA A 62 -4.10 0.49 -11.17
N ARG A 63 -4.66 0.20 -12.34
CA ARG A 63 -3.98 0.45 -13.60
C ARG A 63 -3.72 1.95 -13.74
N GLY A 64 -2.49 2.32 -14.01
CA GLY A 64 -2.09 3.73 -14.06
C GLY A 64 -1.82 4.37 -12.69
N ASP A 65 -1.69 3.57 -11.62
CA ASP A 65 -1.36 4.07 -10.29
C ASP A 65 0.01 4.78 -10.29
N TRP A 66 -0.02 6.10 -10.19
CA TRP A 66 1.15 6.97 -10.25
C TRP A 66 2.17 6.71 -9.14
N SER A 67 1.71 6.18 -8.00
CA SER A 67 2.54 5.94 -6.82
C SER A 67 3.31 4.63 -6.88
N THR A 68 3.15 3.85 -7.97
CA THR A 68 3.77 2.53 -8.09
C THR A 68 5.28 2.65 -8.33
N VAL A 69 6.04 1.97 -7.49
CA VAL A 69 7.49 1.79 -7.60
C VAL A 69 7.75 0.33 -8.01
N GLY A 70 8.65 0.12 -8.94
CA GLY A 70 8.95 -1.20 -9.50
C GLY A 70 8.32 -1.36 -10.87
N VAL A 71 7.08 -1.81 -10.93
CA VAL A 71 6.32 -1.90 -12.20
C VAL A 71 5.78 -0.52 -12.57
N PRO A 72 6.16 0.05 -13.72
CA PRO A 72 5.71 1.40 -14.10
C PRO A 72 4.19 1.53 -14.19
N GLY A 73 3.62 2.53 -13.53
CA GLY A 73 2.20 2.84 -13.57
C GLY A 73 1.27 1.72 -13.09
N GLY A 74 1.80 0.79 -12.29
CA GLY A 74 1.02 -0.36 -11.82
C GLY A 74 0.81 -1.47 -12.85
N GLY A 75 1.49 -1.42 -13.99
CA GLY A 75 1.41 -2.44 -15.03
C GLY A 75 -0.03 -2.67 -15.51
N ALA A 76 -0.46 -3.93 -15.49
CA ALA A 76 -1.84 -4.32 -15.82
C ALA A 76 -2.83 -4.09 -14.67
N GLY A 77 -2.34 -3.65 -13.52
CA GLY A 77 -3.11 -3.58 -12.28
C GLY A 77 -3.11 -4.88 -11.50
N GLY A 78 -3.44 -4.79 -10.23
CA GLY A 78 -3.55 -5.95 -9.36
C GLY A 78 -4.84 -6.74 -9.56
N MET A 79 -4.96 -7.82 -8.81
CA MET A 79 -6.11 -8.74 -8.90
C MET A 79 -7.46 -8.05 -8.68
N LEU A 80 -7.50 -6.99 -7.89
CA LEU A 80 -8.69 -6.18 -7.60
C LEU A 80 -8.57 -4.75 -8.16
N GLY A 81 -7.53 -4.47 -8.93
CA GLY A 81 -7.21 -3.13 -9.41
C GLY A 81 -8.23 -2.51 -10.36
N PHE A 82 -9.09 -3.34 -10.97
CA PHE A 82 -10.15 -2.89 -11.88
C PHE A 82 -11.28 -2.14 -11.17
N LEU A 83 -11.38 -2.23 -9.86
CA LEU A 83 -12.45 -1.57 -9.11
C LEU A 83 -12.24 -0.03 -9.13
N PRO A 84 -13.26 0.76 -9.50
CA PRO A 84 -13.13 2.23 -9.61
C PRO A 84 -12.68 2.92 -8.34
N PHE A 85 -13.02 2.35 -7.20
CA PHE A 85 -12.59 2.84 -5.88
C PHE A 85 -11.06 2.91 -5.76
N ASN A 86 -10.33 1.95 -6.31
CA ASN A 86 -8.88 1.90 -6.25
C ASN A 86 -8.24 3.06 -7.02
N THR A 87 -8.74 3.34 -8.22
CA THR A 87 -8.25 4.46 -9.03
C THR A 87 -8.49 5.79 -8.35
N LYS A 88 -9.68 5.99 -7.79
CA LYS A 88 -10.03 7.22 -7.07
C LYS A 88 -9.17 7.43 -5.84
N THR A 89 -8.92 6.37 -5.07
CA THR A 89 -8.08 6.44 -3.87
C THR A 89 -6.62 6.78 -4.22
N ALA A 90 -6.06 6.10 -5.21
CA ALA A 90 -4.70 6.37 -5.66
C ALA A 90 -4.52 7.81 -6.14
N ALA A 91 -5.50 8.36 -6.86
CA ALA A 91 -5.47 9.74 -7.36
C ALA A 91 -5.60 10.78 -6.24
N ALA A 92 -6.30 10.45 -5.15
CA ALA A 92 -6.60 11.39 -4.08
C ALA A 92 -5.51 11.49 -3.01
N THR A 93 -4.66 10.47 -2.85
CA THR A 93 -3.66 10.41 -1.78
C THR A 93 -2.29 10.87 -2.29
N ARG A 94 -1.71 11.90 -1.65
CA ARG A 94 -0.42 12.47 -2.06
C ARG A 94 0.79 11.68 -1.56
N ASN A 95 0.81 11.32 -0.28
CA ASN A 95 1.92 10.63 0.38
C ASN A 95 1.71 9.12 0.29
N ARG A 96 1.93 8.59 -0.90
CA ARG A 96 1.59 7.21 -1.23
C ARG A 96 2.72 6.55 -2.00
N VAL A 97 3.10 5.36 -1.58
CA VAL A 97 4.02 4.48 -2.30
C VAL A 97 3.37 3.11 -2.42
N ASN A 98 3.27 2.62 -3.63
CA ASN A 98 2.76 1.30 -3.95
C ASN A 98 3.90 0.48 -4.57
N TYR A 99 4.57 -0.33 -3.74
CA TYR A 99 5.72 -1.11 -4.20
C TYR A 99 5.25 -2.41 -4.83
N CYS A 100 5.45 -2.52 -6.13
CA CYS A 100 5.13 -3.71 -6.93
C CYS A 100 6.40 -4.18 -7.65
N LEU A 101 6.99 -5.27 -7.18
CA LEU A 101 8.13 -5.88 -7.87
C LEU A 101 7.72 -6.42 -9.23
N PRO A 102 8.58 -6.30 -10.25
CA PRO A 102 8.35 -6.99 -11.52
C PRO A 102 8.11 -8.49 -11.28
N LEU A 103 7.19 -9.08 -12.03
CA LEU A 103 6.79 -10.49 -11.93
C LEU A 103 6.06 -10.84 -10.61
N ASP A 104 5.49 -9.86 -9.93
CA ASP A 104 4.52 -10.10 -8.84
C ASP A 104 3.10 -10.05 -9.40
N ALA A 105 2.49 -11.23 -9.59
CA ALA A 105 1.16 -11.35 -10.18
C ALA A 105 0.02 -10.81 -9.30
N VAL A 106 0.27 -10.55 -8.03
CA VAL A 106 -0.75 -10.00 -7.12
C VAL A 106 -1.01 -8.52 -7.40
N CYS A 107 0.04 -7.74 -7.63
CA CYS A 107 -0.07 -6.30 -7.91
C CYS A 107 0.05 -5.95 -9.40
N ASP A 108 0.50 -6.88 -10.25
CA ASP A 108 0.56 -6.75 -11.72
C ASP A 108 0.07 -8.06 -12.34
N LEU A 109 -1.24 -8.17 -12.53
CA LEU A 109 -1.89 -9.37 -13.04
C LEU A 109 -1.86 -9.40 -14.58
N SER A 110 -0.77 -9.88 -15.13
CA SER A 110 -0.56 -10.07 -16.56
C SER A 110 -0.19 -11.52 -16.89
N ILE A 111 -0.25 -11.89 -18.16
CA ILE A 111 0.14 -13.25 -18.59
C ILE A 111 1.60 -13.57 -18.18
N PRO A 112 2.58 -12.70 -18.46
CA PRO A 112 3.96 -12.95 -18.03
C PRO A 112 4.11 -13.14 -16.52
N THR A 113 3.42 -12.34 -15.71
CA THR A 113 3.50 -12.45 -14.26
C THR A 113 2.84 -13.72 -13.73
N LEU A 114 1.71 -14.13 -14.32
CA LEU A 114 1.07 -15.40 -13.98
C LEU A 114 1.96 -16.60 -14.31
N GLN A 115 2.62 -16.58 -15.46
CA GLN A 115 3.56 -17.64 -15.84
C GLN A 115 4.76 -17.69 -14.88
N ALA A 116 5.31 -16.53 -14.50
CA ALA A 116 6.41 -16.45 -13.54
C ALA A 116 5.99 -16.86 -12.12
N ALA A 117 4.73 -16.69 -11.76
CA ALA A 117 4.21 -17.08 -10.46
C ALA A 117 4.15 -18.60 -10.25
N GLN A 118 4.20 -19.38 -11.32
CA GLN A 118 4.16 -20.83 -11.23
C GLN A 118 5.56 -21.42 -11.42
N PRO A 119 6.00 -22.38 -10.56
CA PRO A 119 5.34 -22.91 -9.34
C PRO A 119 5.70 -22.16 -8.07
N THR A 120 6.51 -21.09 -8.12
CA THR A 120 7.16 -20.48 -6.96
C THR A 120 6.41 -19.27 -6.37
N GLY A 121 5.30 -18.84 -6.96
CA GLY A 121 4.59 -17.62 -6.58
C GLY A 121 5.21 -16.32 -7.11
N GLY A 122 6.21 -16.40 -7.99
CA GLY A 122 6.90 -15.24 -8.56
C GLY A 122 7.63 -14.42 -7.50
N ASN A 123 7.62 -13.10 -7.65
CA ASN A 123 8.34 -12.19 -6.76
C ASN A 123 7.48 -11.66 -5.60
N HIS A 124 6.26 -12.16 -5.43
CA HIS A 124 5.35 -11.67 -4.39
C HIS A 124 5.92 -11.75 -2.96
N ALA A 125 6.73 -12.76 -2.65
CA ALA A 125 7.32 -12.95 -1.32
C ALA A 125 8.73 -12.37 -1.17
N ARG A 126 9.20 -11.56 -2.12
CA ARG A 126 10.60 -11.14 -2.19
C ARG A 126 10.88 -9.71 -1.76
N TYR A 127 9.87 -8.96 -1.33
CA TYR A 127 10.05 -7.58 -0.87
C TYR A 127 11.05 -7.52 0.28
N PHE A 128 12.13 -6.74 0.10
CA PHE A 128 13.26 -6.59 1.04
C PHE A 128 14.00 -7.89 1.42
N ARG A 129 13.52 -9.04 0.96
CA ARG A 129 14.23 -10.33 1.13
C ARG A 129 15.17 -10.60 -0.03
N TRP A 130 14.83 -10.10 -1.18
CA TRP A 130 15.62 -10.10 -2.38
C TRP A 130 15.99 -8.65 -2.68
N HIS A 131 17.26 -8.30 -2.53
CA HIS A 131 17.72 -6.93 -2.71
C HIS A 131 17.36 -6.42 -4.12
N SER A 132 16.57 -5.35 -4.21
CA SER A 132 16.19 -4.71 -5.46
C SER A 132 16.68 -3.27 -5.51
N ARG A 133 16.80 -2.75 -6.72
CA ARG A 133 17.22 -1.35 -6.94
C ARG A 133 16.21 -0.32 -6.41
N TRP A 134 14.99 -0.72 -6.11
CA TRP A 134 13.95 0.19 -5.62
C TRP A 134 13.82 0.22 -4.10
N ASP A 135 14.48 -0.69 -3.39
CA ASP A 135 14.33 -0.80 -1.93
C ASP A 135 14.66 0.51 -1.23
N ASN A 136 15.75 1.18 -1.63
CA ASN A 136 16.15 2.45 -1.02
C ASN A 136 15.13 3.56 -1.28
N GLN A 137 14.57 3.64 -2.48
CA GLN A 137 13.54 4.62 -2.82
C GLN A 137 12.30 4.44 -1.94
N VAL A 138 11.87 3.21 -1.71
CA VAL A 138 10.71 2.90 -0.87
C VAL A 138 11.01 3.22 0.59
N SER A 139 12.19 2.82 1.09
CA SER A 139 12.62 3.10 2.46
C SER A 139 12.73 4.60 2.72
N ASP A 140 13.29 5.36 1.79
CA ASP A 140 13.41 6.81 1.90
C ASP A 140 12.04 7.49 1.92
N SER A 141 11.10 7.03 1.12
CA SER A 141 9.72 7.52 1.13
C SER A 141 9.04 7.27 2.47
N PHE A 142 9.18 6.06 3.00
CA PHE A 142 8.65 5.73 4.32
C PHE A 142 9.27 6.63 5.40
N GLY A 143 10.58 6.83 5.36
CA GLY A 143 11.28 7.74 6.27
C GLY A 143 10.74 9.16 6.21
N ARG A 144 10.50 9.70 5.02
CA ARG A 144 9.89 11.04 4.86
C ARG A 144 8.49 11.11 5.46
N PHE A 145 7.68 10.09 5.31
CA PHE A 145 6.33 10.06 5.90
C PHE A 145 6.39 10.04 7.43
N VAL A 146 7.30 9.27 8.01
CA VAL A 146 7.52 9.22 9.46
C VAL A 146 8.04 10.57 9.98
N ASP A 147 8.96 11.21 9.28
CA ASP A 147 9.51 12.50 9.68
C ASP A 147 8.45 13.59 9.73
N GLN A 148 7.46 13.56 8.85
CA GLN A 148 6.34 14.50 8.89
C GLN A 148 5.50 14.38 10.16
N VAL A 149 5.42 13.19 10.74
CA VAL A 149 4.71 12.97 12.02
C VAL A 149 5.56 13.42 13.19
N ARG A 150 6.87 13.17 13.11
CA ARG A 150 7.80 13.33 14.22
C ARG A 150 8.05 14.80 14.62
N TYR A 151 7.95 15.70 13.66
CA TYR A 151 8.28 17.12 13.86
C TYR A 151 7.07 18.06 13.85
N ARG A 152 5.89 17.52 14.05
CA ARG A 152 4.67 18.34 14.11
C ARG A 152 4.07 18.39 15.50
#